data_7188c759bceb89acf2b6024c23527bff
#
_entry.id   7188c759bceb89acf2b6024c23527bff
#
_cell.length_a   1.000
_cell.length_b   1.000
_cell.length_c   1.000
_cell.angle_alpha   90.00
_cell.angle_beta   90.00
_cell.angle_gamma   90.00
#
_symmetry.space_group_name_H-M   'P 1'
#
loop_
_entity.id
_entity.type
_entity.pdbx_description
1 polymer ?
#
loop_
_entity_poly.entity_id
_entity_poly.type
_entity_poly.pdbx_seq_one_letter_code
_entity_poly.pdbx_strand_id
1 'polypeptide(L)'
;MSVPQNLSATPSSLPATPSKQAKVKIGPHTLATPVELAPMAGVTNASFRRLCREFAESALPKQLRPASSGQIPYEGGLLAPAGLFVTEMVTTRALVERNPKTLQMVRTDPTERLRSIQLYGVDPNVTAQAVEILVRENLADHIDLNFGCPVPKVTRKGGGSALPW
;
A
#
# COMPACT_ATOMS: atom_id res chain seq x y z
N MET A 1 -51.65 3.77 -27.15
CA MET A 1 -50.51 2.92 -26.83
C MET A 1 -49.95 3.37 -25.47
N SER A 2 -50.28 2.61 -24.44
CA SER A 2 -49.94 2.94 -23.04
C SER A 2 -48.65 2.25 -22.67
N VAL A 3 -47.67 3.02 -22.15
CA VAL A 3 -46.40 2.53 -21.62
C VAL A 3 -46.61 2.03 -20.20
N PRO A 4 -46.25 0.82 -19.80
CA PRO A 4 -46.38 0.37 -18.43
C PRO A 4 -45.25 0.97 -17.58
N GLN A 5 -45.63 1.79 -16.60
CA GLN A 5 -44.79 2.16 -15.45
C GLN A 5 -44.85 1.00 -14.45
N ASN A 6 -43.76 0.30 -14.23
CA ASN A 6 -43.52 -0.39 -12.96
C ASN A 6 -42.08 -0.89 -12.87
N LEU A 7 -41.19 -0.09 -12.27
CA LEU A 7 -39.90 -0.54 -11.74
C LEU A 7 -39.65 0.16 -10.40
N SER A 8 -40.42 -0.23 -9.38
CA SER A 8 -40.07 -0.02 -7.99
C SER A 8 -39.35 -1.25 -7.46
N ALA A 9 -38.09 -1.37 -7.81
CA ALA A 9 -37.20 -2.30 -7.13
C ALA A 9 -36.67 -1.61 -5.88
N THR A 10 -37.23 -1.93 -4.74
CA THR A 10 -36.70 -1.58 -3.43
C THR A 10 -35.31 -2.23 -3.31
N PRO A 11 -34.24 -1.50 -3.00
CA PRO A 11 -32.96 -2.12 -2.77
C PRO A 11 -33.05 -3.00 -1.54
N SER A 12 -32.86 -4.30 -1.73
CA SER A 12 -32.77 -5.29 -0.69
C SER A 12 -31.66 -4.83 0.29
N SER A 13 -32.06 -4.52 1.53
CA SER A 13 -31.14 -4.23 2.62
C SER A 13 -30.27 -5.46 2.87
N LEU A 14 -29.02 -5.40 2.49
CA LEU A 14 -28.00 -6.39 2.89
C LEU A 14 -27.98 -6.42 4.43
N PRO A 15 -28.00 -7.59 5.07
CA PRO A 15 -27.93 -7.68 6.50
C PRO A 15 -26.56 -7.18 6.96
N ALA A 16 -26.51 -6.06 7.65
CA ALA A 16 -25.34 -5.56 8.34
C ALA A 16 -25.10 -6.41 9.59
N THR A 17 -24.57 -7.61 9.42
CA THR A 17 -23.93 -8.31 10.52
C THR A 17 -22.46 -7.87 10.49
N PRO A 18 -21.93 -7.19 11.52
CA PRO A 18 -20.52 -6.94 11.61
C PRO A 18 -19.84 -8.29 11.87
N SER A 19 -19.39 -8.94 10.81
CA SER A 19 -18.45 -10.04 10.93
C SER A 19 -17.26 -9.49 11.71
N LYS A 20 -16.76 -10.24 12.70
CA LYS A 20 -15.46 -9.96 13.33
C LYS A 20 -14.44 -9.93 12.20
N GLN A 21 -14.12 -8.75 11.69
CA GLN A 21 -13.13 -8.63 10.63
C GLN A 21 -11.84 -9.23 11.15
N ALA A 22 -11.35 -10.27 10.48
CA ALA A 22 -10.11 -10.91 10.84
C ALA A 22 -8.99 -9.87 10.69
N LYS A 23 -8.29 -9.59 11.77
CA LYS A 23 -7.09 -8.75 11.73
C LYS A 23 -6.02 -9.46 10.91
N VAL A 24 -5.48 -8.78 9.91
CA VAL A 24 -4.38 -9.29 9.08
C VAL A 24 -3.07 -8.91 9.75
N LYS A 25 -2.16 -9.87 9.89
CA LYS A 25 -0.79 -9.63 10.36
C LYS A 25 0.19 -9.76 9.20
N ILE A 26 1.07 -8.76 9.07
CA ILE A 26 2.20 -8.76 8.14
C ILE A 26 3.45 -8.49 8.98
N GLY A 27 4.20 -9.54 9.29
CA GLY A 27 5.30 -9.45 10.26
C GLY A 27 4.80 -8.94 11.62
N PRO A 28 5.42 -7.87 12.16
CA PRO A 28 5.00 -7.28 13.45
C PRO A 28 3.74 -6.39 13.30
N HIS A 29 3.33 -6.05 12.08
CA HIS A 29 2.25 -5.10 11.82
C HIS A 29 0.89 -5.78 11.84
N THR A 30 -0.08 -5.14 12.49
CA THR A 30 -1.47 -5.60 12.49
C THR A 30 -2.34 -4.58 11.76
N LEU A 31 -3.02 -5.03 10.71
CA LEU A 31 -3.97 -4.24 9.95
C LEU A 31 -5.38 -4.50 10.48
N ALA A 32 -6.13 -3.46 10.80
CA ALA A 32 -7.54 -3.60 11.19
C ALA A 32 -8.44 -3.86 9.98
N THR A 33 -8.02 -3.42 8.80
CA THR A 33 -8.71 -3.59 7.54
C THR A 33 -7.85 -4.44 6.60
N PRO A 34 -8.34 -5.58 6.09
CA PRO A 34 -7.59 -6.47 5.21
C PRO A 34 -7.59 -5.95 3.77
N VAL A 35 -7.15 -4.70 3.59
CA VAL A 35 -7.11 -4.02 2.29
C VAL A 35 -5.69 -3.51 2.05
N GLU A 36 -5.23 -3.68 0.83
CA GLU A 36 -3.99 -3.12 0.34
C GLU A 36 -4.24 -2.27 -0.91
N LEU A 37 -3.70 -1.05 -0.91
CA LEU A 37 -3.57 -0.28 -2.13
C LEU A 37 -2.37 -0.83 -2.90
N ALA A 38 -2.65 -1.58 -3.97
CA ALA A 38 -1.64 -2.19 -4.81
C ALA A 38 -0.71 -1.15 -5.44
N PRO A 39 0.59 -1.45 -5.54
CA PRO A 39 1.56 -0.55 -6.16
C PRO A 39 1.29 -0.39 -7.66
N MET A 40 1.20 0.86 -8.12
CA MET A 40 0.94 1.21 -9.52
C MET A 40 1.90 2.31 -9.95
N ALA A 41 2.78 1.99 -10.92
CA ALA A 41 3.76 2.94 -11.46
C ALA A 41 3.07 4.18 -12.07
N GLY A 42 3.53 5.37 -11.67
CA GLY A 42 2.95 6.64 -12.08
C GLY A 42 1.65 7.03 -11.36
N VAL A 43 1.12 6.18 -10.48
CA VAL A 43 -0.16 6.39 -9.79
C VAL A 43 0.01 6.48 -8.28
N THR A 44 0.58 5.45 -7.64
CA THR A 44 0.66 5.37 -6.17
C THR A 44 1.81 6.20 -5.58
N ASN A 45 1.97 7.44 -6.06
CA ASN A 45 2.85 8.42 -5.44
C ASN A 45 2.33 8.85 -4.06
N ALA A 46 3.13 9.59 -3.30
CA ALA A 46 2.81 9.96 -1.92
C ALA A 46 1.46 10.71 -1.80
N SER A 47 1.16 11.61 -2.73
CA SER A 47 -0.09 12.39 -2.71
C SER A 47 -1.31 11.50 -2.94
N PHE A 48 -1.24 10.57 -3.87
CA PHE A 48 -2.35 9.63 -4.15
C PHE A 48 -2.55 8.65 -2.98
N ARG A 49 -1.48 8.09 -2.42
CA ARG A 49 -1.57 7.23 -1.23
C ARG A 49 -2.18 7.97 -0.04
N ARG A 50 -1.78 9.22 0.16
CA ARG A 50 -2.38 10.08 1.21
C ARG A 50 -3.87 10.25 1.00
N LEU A 51 -4.31 10.59 -0.21
CA LEU A 51 -5.73 10.75 -0.54
C LEU A 51 -6.50 9.46 -0.26
N CYS A 52 -6.04 8.32 -0.77
CA CYS A 52 -6.68 7.02 -0.54
C CYS A 52 -6.77 6.69 0.95
N ARG A 53 -5.70 6.94 1.71
CA ARG A 53 -5.65 6.69 3.14
C ARG A 53 -6.63 7.57 3.91
N GLU A 54 -6.69 8.87 3.63
CA GLU A 54 -7.63 9.81 4.28
C GLU A 54 -9.09 9.38 4.06
N PHE A 55 -9.44 8.98 2.84
CA PHE A 55 -10.78 8.45 2.56
C PHE A 55 -11.04 7.14 3.29
N ALA A 56 -10.11 6.19 3.26
CA ALA A 56 -10.24 4.91 3.94
C ALA A 56 -10.37 5.09 5.46
N GLU A 57 -9.54 5.96 6.06
CA GLU A 57 -9.60 6.29 7.49
C GLU A 57 -10.93 6.96 7.87
N SER A 58 -11.48 7.82 7.01
CA SER A 58 -12.77 8.47 7.25
C SER A 58 -13.96 7.50 7.25
N ALA A 59 -13.83 6.38 6.56
CA ALA A 59 -14.85 5.32 6.50
C ALA A 59 -14.79 4.34 7.69
N LEU A 60 -13.71 4.36 8.48
CA LEU A 60 -13.56 3.48 9.64
C LEU A 60 -14.59 3.81 10.74
N PRO A 61 -14.94 2.84 11.60
CA PRO A 61 -15.62 3.11 12.86
C PRO A 61 -14.89 4.18 13.68
N LYS A 62 -15.62 5.04 14.38
CA LYS A 62 -15.04 6.16 15.14
C LYS A 62 -13.88 5.76 16.05
N GLN A 63 -13.95 4.57 16.66
CA GLN A 63 -12.93 4.03 17.56
C GLN A 63 -11.60 3.68 16.88
N LEU A 64 -11.62 3.52 15.55
CA LEU A 64 -10.44 3.20 14.74
C LEU A 64 -9.93 4.39 13.93
N ARG A 65 -10.63 5.54 13.97
CA ARG A 65 -10.19 6.74 13.27
C ARG A 65 -9.04 7.40 14.00
N PRO A 66 -8.03 7.93 13.30
CA PRO A 66 -7.03 8.78 13.93
C PRO A 66 -7.70 10.01 14.53
N ALA A 67 -7.27 10.42 15.71
CA ALA A 67 -7.77 11.63 16.37
C ALA A 67 -7.43 12.90 15.56
N SER A 68 -6.31 12.88 14.85
CA SER A 68 -5.94 13.83 13.81
C SER A 68 -4.95 13.19 12.85
N SER A 69 -4.89 13.69 11.61
CA SER A 69 -3.87 13.28 10.65
C SER A 69 -2.49 13.48 11.28
N GLY A 70 -1.77 12.38 11.48
CA GLY A 70 -0.42 12.44 12.02
C GLY A 70 -0.25 12.08 13.49
N GLN A 71 -1.30 11.90 14.31
CA GLN A 71 -1.14 11.41 15.68
C GLN A 71 -1.02 9.88 15.79
N ILE A 72 -0.15 9.43 16.68
CA ILE A 72 -0.02 8.05 17.15
C ILE A 72 -0.28 8.06 18.66
N PRO A 73 -0.72 6.93 19.21
CA PRO A 73 -1.15 5.68 18.61
C PRO A 73 -2.66 5.54 18.70
N TYR A 74 -3.21 4.72 17.80
CA TYR A 74 -4.51 4.14 18.08
C TYR A 74 -4.39 3.32 19.38
N GLU A 75 -5.36 3.39 20.25
CA GLU A 75 -5.49 2.43 21.32
C GLU A 75 -5.50 1.03 20.71
N GLY A 76 -4.48 0.24 21.03
CA GLY A 76 -4.29 -1.10 20.47
C GLY A 76 -3.09 -1.28 19.54
N GLY A 77 -2.26 -0.26 19.33
CA GLY A 77 -0.96 -0.39 18.63
C GLY A 77 -1.06 -0.61 17.11
N LEU A 78 -2.18 -0.26 16.47
CA LEU A 78 -2.34 -0.37 15.02
C LEU A 78 -1.68 0.80 14.31
N LEU A 79 -0.67 0.52 13.49
CA LEU A 79 0.03 1.55 12.70
C LEU A 79 -0.75 1.96 11.44
N ALA A 80 -1.58 1.08 10.89
CA ALA A 80 -2.34 1.31 9.68
C ALA A 80 -3.75 0.70 9.77
N PRO A 81 -4.71 1.37 10.43
CA PRO A 81 -6.04 0.82 10.64
C PRO A 81 -6.84 0.68 9.35
N ALA A 82 -6.60 1.54 8.36
CA ALA A 82 -7.32 1.53 7.09
C ALA A 82 -6.74 0.58 6.05
N GLY A 83 -5.64 -0.13 6.36
CA GLY A 83 -4.98 -1.05 5.45
C GLY A 83 -3.53 -0.68 5.13
N LEU A 84 -2.95 -1.32 4.13
CA LEU A 84 -1.58 -1.09 3.67
C LEU A 84 -1.58 -0.26 2.38
N PHE A 85 -0.74 0.76 2.32
CA PHE A 85 -0.61 1.64 1.15
C PHE A 85 0.82 1.55 0.62
N VAL A 86 0.98 0.87 -0.52
CA VAL A 86 2.31 0.57 -1.07
C VAL A 86 2.74 1.62 -2.09
N THR A 87 4.03 1.97 -2.09
CA THR A 87 4.59 2.93 -3.06
C THR A 87 4.56 2.40 -4.48
N GLU A 88 4.83 3.27 -5.45
CA GLU A 88 5.26 2.83 -6.78
C GLU A 88 6.49 1.92 -6.69
N MET A 89 6.70 1.05 -7.68
CA MET A 89 7.86 0.17 -7.70
C MET A 89 9.17 0.96 -7.89
N VAL A 90 10.11 0.72 -7.01
CA VAL A 90 11.42 1.36 -6.95
C VAL A 90 12.49 0.37 -7.43
N THR A 91 13.33 0.75 -8.39
CA THR A 91 14.42 -0.12 -8.82
C THR A 91 15.54 -0.14 -7.80
N THR A 92 15.93 -1.34 -7.37
CA THR A 92 16.99 -1.56 -6.38
C THR A 92 18.32 -0.93 -6.82
N ARG A 93 18.70 -1.09 -8.08
CA ARG A 93 19.93 -0.52 -8.66
C ARG A 93 19.96 1.01 -8.51
N ALA A 94 18.91 1.70 -8.92
CA ALA A 94 18.86 3.16 -8.84
C ALA A 94 18.82 3.68 -7.39
N LEU A 95 18.27 2.89 -6.46
CA LEU A 95 18.29 3.24 -5.04
C LEU A 95 19.73 3.14 -4.48
N VAL A 96 20.44 2.07 -4.79
CA VAL A 96 21.84 1.88 -4.38
C VAL A 96 22.74 2.96 -4.99
N GLU A 97 22.52 3.34 -6.24
CA GLU A 97 23.22 4.41 -6.93
C GLU A 97 22.80 5.83 -6.50
N ARG A 98 21.89 5.92 -5.52
CA ARG A 98 21.42 7.22 -4.98
C ARG A 98 20.80 8.14 -6.03
N ASN A 99 20.12 7.57 -7.02
CA ASN A 99 19.46 8.37 -8.04
C ASN A 99 18.44 9.36 -7.40
N PRO A 100 18.53 10.67 -7.69
CA PRO A 100 17.69 11.68 -7.03
C PRO A 100 16.18 11.43 -7.17
N LYS A 101 15.73 11.00 -8.37
CA LYS A 101 14.32 10.69 -8.60
C LYS A 101 13.88 9.49 -7.77
N THR A 102 14.73 8.46 -7.67
CA THR A 102 14.45 7.26 -6.85
C THR A 102 14.40 7.61 -5.37
N LEU A 103 15.31 8.45 -4.89
CA LEU A 103 15.28 8.94 -3.50
C LEU A 103 14.02 9.75 -3.21
N GLN A 104 13.49 10.49 -4.19
CA GLN A 104 12.21 11.16 -4.04
C GLN A 104 11.03 10.16 -3.95
N MET A 105 11.07 9.06 -4.70
CA MET A 105 10.02 8.05 -4.69
C MET A 105 9.90 7.29 -3.37
N VAL A 106 11.01 7.09 -2.65
CA VAL A 106 11.02 6.44 -1.33
C VAL A 106 10.67 7.37 -0.17
N ARG A 107 10.54 8.67 -0.43
CA ARG A 107 10.02 9.60 0.57
C ARG A 107 8.54 9.40 0.75
N THR A 108 8.14 9.24 1.99
CA THR A 108 6.73 9.07 2.37
C THR A 108 6.17 10.37 2.94
N ASP A 109 4.85 10.51 2.95
CA ASP A 109 4.18 11.59 3.63
C ASP A 109 4.41 11.47 5.16
N PRO A 110 4.68 12.56 5.89
CA PRO A 110 4.91 12.51 7.35
C PRO A 110 3.74 11.90 8.15
N THR A 111 2.54 11.88 7.57
CA THR A 111 1.36 11.25 8.16
C THR A 111 1.22 9.77 7.81
N GLU A 112 2.07 9.22 6.92
CA GLU A 112 2.08 7.81 6.54
C GLU A 112 2.83 6.99 7.59
N ARG A 113 2.07 6.29 8.44
CA ARG A 113 2.60 5.61 9.63
C ARG A 113 3.26 4.27 9.35
N LEU A 114 2.67 3.50 8.46
CA LEU A 114 3.24 2.26 7.97
C LEU A 114 3.74 2.51 6.55
N ARG A 115 5.04 2.75 6.45
CA ARG A 115 5.71 3.06 5.18
C ARG A 115 6.05 1.78 4.46
N SER A 116 5.30 1.47 3.43
CA SER A 116 5.50 0.28 2.60
C SER A 116 6.13 0.65 1.27
N ILE A 117 7.35 0.18 1.05
CA ILE A 117 8.12 0.47 -0.16
C ILE A 117 8.18 -0.77 -1.04
N GLN A 118 7.72 -0.67 -2.29
CA GLN A 118 7.89 -1.76 -3.25
C GLN A 118 9.23 -1.64 -3.98
N LEU A 119 10.02 -2.71 -3.90
CA LEU A 119 11.29 -2.85 -4.64
C LEU A 119 11.12 -3.81 -5.81
N TYR A 120 11.84 -3.55 -6.91
CA TYR A 120 12.07 -4.53 -7.95
C TYR A 120 13.55 -4.57 -8.38
N GLY A 121 14.04 -5.75 -8.68
CA GLY A 121 15.41 -5.98 -9.11
C GLY A 121 15.60 -7.45 -9.46
N VAL A 122 16.74 -7.78 -10.11
CA VAL A 122 17.08 -9.14 -10.54
C VAL A 122 18.34 -9.64 -9.86
N ASP A 123 19.11 -8.75 -9.25
CA ASP A 123 20.35 -9.08 -8.56
C ASP A 123 20.08 -9.12 -7.05
N PRO A 124 20.24 -10.28 -6.40
CA PRO A 124 19.96 -10.42 -4.98
C PRO A 124 20.89 -9.58 -4.09
N ASN A 125 22.15 -9.39 -4.49
CA ASN A 125 23.11 -8.59 -3.72
C ASN A 125 22.73 -7.10 -3.76
N VAL A 126 22.34 -6.60 -4.93
CA VAL A 126 21.85 -5.21 -5.09
C VAL A 126 20.54 -5.02 -4.35
N THR A 127 19.68 -6.03 -4.36
CA THR A 127 18.43 -5.98 -3.61
C THR A 127 18.68 -5.94 -2.10
N ALA A 128 19.61 -6.75 -1.60
CA ALA A 128 20.01 -6.71 -0.19
C ALA A 128 20.57 -5.33 0.21
N GLN A 129 21.46 -4.74 -0.60
CA GLN A 129 21.96 -3.39 -0.36
C GLN A 129 20.86 -2.32 -0.35
N ALA A 130 19.89 -2.44 -1.26
CA ALA A 130 18.74 -1.52 -1.30
C ALA A 130 17.89 -1.63 -0.02
N VAL A 131 17.63 -2.85 0.45
CA VAL A 131 16.92 -3.11 1.72
C VAL A 131 17.69 -2.51 2.89
N GLU A 132 19.00 -2.74 2.96
CA GLU A 132 19.87 -2.21 4.02
C GLU A 132 19.83 -0.67 4.07
N ILE A 133 19.83 0.00 2.92
CA ILE A 133 19.67 1.46 2.84
C ILE A 133 18.33 1.90 3.45
N LEU A 134 17.23 1.27 3.05
CA LEU A 134 15.90 1.63 3.55
C LEU A 134 15.79 1.45 5.06
N VAL A 135 16.34 0.38 5.60
CA VAL A 135 16.34 0.08 7.04
C VAL A 135 17.23 1.05 7.82
N ARG A 136 18.50 1.19 7.39
CA ARG A 136 19.50 2.03 8.08
C ARG A 136 19.09 3.50 8.11
N GLU A 137 18.46 3.99 7.04
CA GLU A 137 18.02 5.37 6.93
C GLU A 137 16.59 5.57 7.44
N ASN A 138 15.99 4.54 8.03
CA ASN A 138 14.63 4.57 8.57
C ASN A 138 13.60 5.08 7.55
N LEU A 139 13.65 4.57 6.32
CA LEU A 139 12.77 4.99 5.23
C LEU A 139 11.57 4.05 5.03
N ALA A 140 11.62 2.83 5.54
CA ALA A 140 10.58 1.82 5.38
C ALA A 140 10.31 1.05 6.68
N ASP A 141 9.06 0.71 6.92
CA ASP A 141 8.59 -0.21 7.97
C ASP A 141 8.24 -1.58 7.39
N HIS A 142 7.90 -1.60 6.10
CA HIS A 142 7.56 -2.79 5.32
C HIS A 142 8.17 -2.68 3.92
N ILE A 143 8.67 -3.80 3.41
CA ILE A 143 9.21 -3.90 2.06
C ILE A 143 8.43 -4.95 1.30
N ASP A 144 7.91 -4.57 0.15
CA ASP A 144 7.26 -5.44 -0.80
C ASP A 144 8.19 -5.72 -1.99
N LEU A 145 8.26 -6.97 -2.44
CA LEU A 145 9.08 -7.36 -3.59
C LEU A 145 8.19 -7.64 -4.79
N ASN A 146 8.48 -6.99 -5.91
CA ASN A 146 7.70 -7.14 -7.12
C ASN A 146 8.05 -8.40 -7.91
N PHE A 147 7.16 -9.38 -7.86
CA PHE A 147 7.21 -10.62 -8.67
C PHE A 147 6.11 -10.66 -9.74
N GLY A 148 5.30 -9.62 -9.87
CA GLY A 148 4.08 -9.67 -10.71
C GLY A 148 4.09 -8.78 -11.94
N CYS A 149 4.99 -7.79 -12.06
CA CYS A 149 4.97 -6.82 -13.15
C CYS A 149 5.26 -7.51 -14.51
N PRO A 150 4.29 -7.51 -15.46
CA PRO A 150 4.45 -8.17 -16.76
C PRO A 150 5.05 -7.26 -17.83
N VAL A 151 5.36 -6.00 -17.50
CA VAL A 151 5.81 -5.01 -18.48
C VAL A 151 7.13 -5.43 -19.14
N PRO A 152 7.25 -5.43 -20.48
CA PRO A 152 8.45 -5.88 -21.18
C PRO A 152 9.75 -5.20 -20.75
N LYS A 153 9.70 -3.94 -20.33
CA LYS A 153 10.86 -3.20 -19.79
C LYS A 153 11.44 -3.86 -18.53
N VAL A 154 10.60 -4.56 -17.77
CA VAL A 154 10.98 -5.26 -16.52
C VAL A 154 11.30 -6.71 -16.82
N THR A 155 10.40 -7.43 -17.52
CA THR A 155 10.51 -8.87 -17.75
C THR A 155 11.65 -9.26 -18.69
N ARG A 156 11.99 -8.43 -19.70
CA ARG A 156 13.17 -8.66 -20.57
C ARG A 156 14.49 -8.69 -19.81
N LYS A 157 14.52 -8.16 -18.60
CA LYS A 157 15.70 -8.17 -17.72
C LYS A 157 15.61 -9.24 -16.63
N GLY A 158 14.64 -10.13 -16.72
CA GLY A 158 14.41 -11.20 -15.74
C GLY A 158 13.70 -10.76 -14.46
N GLY A 159 13.13 -9.54 -14.42
CA GLY A 159 12.44 -9.02 -13.24
C GLY A 159 10.92 -9.16 -13.31
N GLY A 160 10.24 -8.74 -12.25
CA GLY A 160 8.78 -8.82 -12.16
C GLY A 160 8.28 -10.24 -12.32
N SER A 161 7.29 -10.46 -13.21
CA SER A 161 6.71 -11.78 -13.45
C SER A 161 7.66 -12.81 -14.09
N ALA A 162 8.83 -12.39 -14.57
CA ALA A 162 9.85 -13.29 -15.08
C ALA A 162 10.83 -13.79 -13.99
N LEU A 163 10.80 -13.22 -12.79
CA LEU A 163 11.73 -13.56 -11.71
C LEU A 163 11.56 -15.00 -11.15
N PRO A 164 10.35 -15.58 -11.08
CA PRO A 164 10.15 -16.95 -10.58
C PRO A 164 10.63 -18.05 -11.53
N TRP A 165 10.98 -17.74 -12.78
CA TRP A 165 11.42 -18.68 -13.82
C TRP A 165 12.93 -18.58 -14.04
#